data_495a8b46bdd2a9eacb83577f79980e2f
#
_entry.id   495a8b46bdd2a9eacb83577f79980e2f
#
_cell.length_a   1.000
_cell.length_b   1.000
_cell.length_c   1.000
_cell.angle_alpha   90.00
_cell.angle_beta   90.00
_cell.angle_gamma   90.00
#
_symmetry.space_group_name_H-M   'P 1'
#
loop_
_entity.id
_entity.type
_entity.pdbx_description
1 polymer ?
#
loop_
_entity_poly.entity_id
_entity_poly.type
_entity_poly.pdbx_seq_one_letter_code
_entity_poly.pdbx_strand_id
1 'polypeptide(L)'
;MADGLGTFFSSHPRIALGYSGGTDSAFLLHEAVERGADVLPVMVRTAFCTPVEVEDASRLCSDEGLNLVVIDLDVLSSLEISSNGADRCYHCKRAMFSALITEAAERGYREVMDGTNASDPEGDRPGMRAIRELGVLSPLKECEITKEDVRRMSREAGLPIWDRATNSCLATRVDTGIPLNRDMLGLVLRSEEAVASLGFSGFRVRTDGMHARLQTTVAQHG
;
A
#
# COMPACT_ATOMS: atom_id res chain seq x y z
N MET A 1 -3.83 -28.19 2.28
CA MET A 1 -3.55 -27.18 3.32
C MET A 1 -4.88 -26.68 3.85
N ALA A 2 -5.04 -26.55 5.18
CA ALA A 2 -6.26 -25.97 5.73
C ALA A 2 -6.42 -24.55 5.14
N ASP A 3 -7.66 -24.15 4.82
CA ASP A 3 -7.96 -22.81 4.31
C ASP A 3 -7.76 -21.78 5.43
N GLY A 4 -6.54 -21.30 5.57
CA GLY A 4 -6.16 -20.33 6.62
C GLY A 4 -6.97 -19.04 6.55
N LEU A 5 -7.17 -18.50 5.33
CA LEU A 5 -7.98 -17.28 5.16
C LEU A 5 -9.46 -17.53 5.48
N GLY A 6 -10.02 -18.71 5.14
CA GLY A 6 -11.38 -19.07 5.53
C GLY A 6 -11.57 -19.11 7.04
N THR A 7 -10.60 -19.67 7.75
CA THR A 7 -10.60 -19.68 9.22
C THR A 7 -10.48 -18.25 9.78
N PHE A 8 -9.58 -17.44 9.19
CA PHE A 8 -9.39 -16.04 9.59
C PHE A 8 -10.68 -15.24 9.46
N PHE A 9 -11.32 -15.21 8.28
CA PHE A 9 -12.53 -14.44 8.06
C PHE A 9 -13.75 -14.97 8.84
N SER A 10 -13.79 -16.28 9.12
CA SER A 10 -14.81 -16.83 10.02
C SER A 10 -14.68 -16.31 11.46
N SER A 11 -13.44 -16.04 11.90
CA SER A 11 -13.15 -15.46 13.23
C SER A 11 -13.25 -13.93 13.25
N HIS A 12 -13.07 -13.28 12.10
CA HIS A 12 -13.10 -11.85 11.90
C HIS A 12 -14.14 -11.45 10.83
N PRO A 13 -15.45 -11.71 11.06
CA PRO A 13 -16.48 -11.54 10.04
C PRO A 13 -16.77 -10.08 9.69
N ARG A 14 -16.25 -9.12 10.47
CA ARG A 14 -16.41 -7.69 10.25
C ARG A 14 -15.10 -6.95 10.53
N ILE A 15 -14.42 -6.49 9.49
CA ILE A 15 -13.05 -5.97 9.58
C ILE A 15 -12.80 -4.83 8.59
N ALA A 16 -12.02 -3.81 8.98
CA ALA A 16 -11.56 -2.79 8.05
C ALA A 16 -10.22 -3.19 7.41
N LEU A 17 -10.04 -2.88 6.14
CA LEU A 17 -8.81 -3.16 5.40
C LEU A 17 -8.09 -1.86 5.04
N GLY A 18 -6.82 -1.74 5.45
CA GLY A 18 -5.91 -0.73 4.93
C GLY A 18 -5.61 -1.03 3.46
N TYR A 19 -6.36 -0.35 2.59
CA TYR A 19 -6.40 -0.64 1.16
C TYR A 19 -5.52 0.31 0.36
N SER A 20 -4.49 -0.22 -0.30
CA SER A 20 -3.56 0.57 -1.11
C SER A 20 -3.79 0.47 -2.62
N GLY A 21 -4.73 -0.38 -3.07
CA GLY A 21 -4.90 -0.72 -4.49
C GLY A 21 -3.77 -1.57 -5.08
N GLY A 22 -2.79 -1.97 -4.27
CA GLY A 22 -1.74 -2.90 -4.67
C GLY A 22 -2.23 -4.35 -4.68
N THR A 23 -1.47 -5.25 -5.33
CA THR A 23 -1.85 -6.66 -5.53
C THR A 23 -2.26 -7.35 -4.23
N ASP A 24 -1.51 -7.16 -3.15
CA ASP A 24 -1.77 -7.89 -1.89
C ASP A 24 -3.06 -7.43 -1.22
N SER A 25 -3.28 -6.11 -1.12
CA SER A 25 -4.49 -5.58 -0.51
C SER A 25 -5.74 -5.84 -1.37
N ALA A 26 -5.60 -5.85 -2.70
CA ALA A 26 -6.71 -6.14 -3.59
C ALA A 26 -7.06 -7.64 -3.58
N PHE A 27 -6.08 -8.54 -3.53
CA PHE A 27 -6.31 -9.96 -3.33
C PHE A 27 -7.01 -10.22 -1.98
N LEU A 28 -6.54 -9.57 -0.91
CA LEU A 28 -7.13 -9.74 0.41
C LEU A 28 -8.57 -9.20 0.48
N LEU A 29 -8.87 -8.11 -0.24
CA LEU A 29 -10.23 -7.60 -0.37
C LEU A 29 -11.15 -8.62 -1.06
N HIS A 30 -10.71 -9.15 -2.20
CA HIS A 30 -11.43 -10.18 -2.94
C HIS A 30 -11.72 -11.42 -2.06
N GLU A 31 -10.71 -11.94 -1.37
CA GLU A 31 -10.86 -13.09 -0.48
C GLU A 31 -11.84 -12.83 0.66
N ALA A 32 -11.86 -11.60 1.21
CA ALA A 32 -12.82 -11.21 2.24
C ALA A 32 -14.26 -11.23 1.70
N VAL A 33 -14.48 -10.67 0.51
CA VAL A 33 -15.80 -10.65 -0.16
C VAL A 33 -16.27 -12.06 -0.50
N GLU A 34 -15.42 -12.87 -1.14
CA GLU A 34 -15.77 -14.25 -1.51
C GLU A 34 -16.12 -15.14 -0.30
N ARG A 35 -15.57 -14.82 0.87
CA ARG A 35 -15.88 -15.52 2.12
C ARG A 35 -17.03 -14.91 2.91
N GLY A 36 -17.68 -13.87 2.37
CA GLY A 36 -18.84 -13.24 2.99
C GLY A 36 -18.53 -12.37 4.20
N ALA A 37 -17.28 -11.91 4.37
CA ALA A 37 -16.94 -10.99 5.44
C ALA A 37 -17.46 -9.57 5.12
N ASP A 38 -17.94 -8.87 6.15
CA ASP A 38 -18.27 -7.43 6.09
C ASP A 38 -16.97 -6.65 6.15
N VAL A 39 -16.40 -6.32 4.98
CA VAL A 39 -15.11 -5.65 4.85
C VAL A 39 -15.27 -4.18 4.46
N LEU A 40 -14.60 -3.29 5.19
CA LEU A 40 -14.53 -1.85 4.91
C LEU A 40 -13.16 -1.52 4.28
N PRO A 41 -13.05 -1.31 2.95
CA PRO A 41 -11.80 -0.84 2.36
C PRO A 41 -11.59 0.64 2.67
N VAL A 42 -10.45 0.98 3.27
CA VAL A 42 -10.07 2.34 3.65
C VAL A 42 -8.70 2.67 3.08
N MET A 43 -8.61 3.72 2.29
CA MET A 43 -7.36 4.27 1.76
C MET A 43 -7.01 5.58 2.47
N VAL A 44 -5.82 5.66 3.02
CA VAL A 44 -5.28 6.93 3.53
C VAL A 44 -4.48 7.58 2.42
N ARG A 45 -5.05 8.63 1.82
CA ARG A 45 -4.42 9.41 0.76
C ARG A 45 -3.47 10.44 1.40
N THR A 46 -2.23 10.43 0.95
CA THR A 46 -1.18 11.34 1.41
C THR A 46 -0.49 11.99 0.22
N ALA A 47 0.42 12.92 0.47
CA ALA A 47 1.30 13.49 -0.56
C ALA A 47 2.22 12.44 -1.25
N PHE A 48 2.24 11.22 -0.75
CA PHE A 48 3.06 10.12 -1.29
C PHE A 48 2.28 9.17 -2.21
N CYS A 49 0.96 9.37 -2.35
CA CYS A 49 0.11 8.63 -3.28
C CYS A 49 -0.01 9.40 -4.60
N THR A 50 -0.11 8.66 -5.70
CA THR A 50 -0.40 9.26 -7.01
C THR A 50 -1.91 9.32 -7.24
N PRO A 51 -2.44 10.26 -8.07
CA PRO A 51 -3.85 10.28 -8.43
C PRO A 51 -4.34 8.97 -9.05
N VAL A 52 -3.52 8.36 -9.91
CA VAL A 52 -3.82 7.09 -10.58
C VAL A 52 -4.01 5.95 -9.58
N GLU A 53 -3.21 5.93 -8.49
CA GLU A 53 -3.38 4.90 -7.45
C GLU A 53 -4.74 5.01 -6.75
N VAL A 54 -5.24 6.22 -6.52
CA VAL A 54 -6.55 6.45 -5.89
C VAL A 54 -7.68 6.03 -6.83
N GLU A 55 -7.59 6.40 -8.12
CA GLU A 55 -8.59 6.02 -9.14
C GLU A 55 -8.65 4.50 -9.32
N ASP A 56 -7.49 3.86 -9.45
CA ASP A 56 -7.40 2.40 -9.58
C ASP A 56 -7.95 1.69 -8.35
N ALA A 57 -7.62 2.17 -7.14
CA ALA A 57 -8.12 1.62 -5.90
C ALA A 57 -9.65 1.72 -5.82
N SER A 58 -10.22 2.86 -6.21
CA SER A 58 -11.68 3.06 -6.24
C SER A 58 -12.37 2.14 -7.23
N ARG A 59 -11.79 1.98 -8.42
CA ARG A 59 -12.32 1.08 -9.45
C ARG A 59 -12.32 -0.36 -8.98
N LEU A 60 -11.19 -0.86 -8.46
CA LEU A 60 -11.08 -2.24 -7.96
C LEU A 60 -12.06 -2.53 -6.80
N CYS A 61 -12.30 -1.55 -5.91
CA CYS A 61 -13.34 -1.70 -4.89
C CYS A 61 -14.75 -1.79 -5.50
N SER A 62 -15.03 -0.97 -6.52
CA SER A 62 -16.32 -0.98 -7.22
C SER A 62 -16.55 -2.30 -7.96
N ASP A 63 -15.51 -2.90 -8.54
CA ASP A 63 -15.57 -4.20 -9.20
C ASP A 63 -15.97 -5.32 -8.21
N GLU A 64 -15.61 -5.18 -6.93
CA GLU A 64 -16.01 -6.06 -5.82
C GLU A 64 -17.38 -5.65 -5.19
N GLY A 65 -18.08 -4.67 -5.75
CA GLY A 65 -19.35 -4.17 -5.22
C GLY A 65 -19.23 -3.31 -3.95
N LEU A 66 -18.04 -2.81 -3.64
CA LEU A 66 -17.75 -2.04 -2.43
C LEU A 66 -17.43 -0.58 -2.75
N ASN A 67 -17.64 0.29 -1.76
CA ASN A 67 -17.24 1.69 -1.81
C ASN A 67 -15.95 1.90 -1.02
N LEU A 68 -14.94 2.46 -1.69
CA LEU A 68 -13.69 2.85 -1.03
C LEU A 68 -13.90 4.09 -0.15
N VAL A 69 -13.53 3.99 1.11
CA VAL A 69 -13.40 5.16 2.00
C VAL A 69 -12.03 5.77 1.80
N VAL A 70 -11.96 7.06 1.48
CA VAL A 70 -10.68 7.78 1.31
C VAL A 70 -10.54 8.82 2.42
N ILE A 71 -9.43 8.74 3.16
CA ILE A 71 -9.06 9.69 4.21
C ILE A 71 -7.90 10.54 3.70
N ASP A 72 -8.05 11.86 3.70
CA ASP A 72 -6.95 12.78 3.39
C ASP A 72 -6.11 13.05 4.64
N LEU A 73 -4.81 12.77 4.56
CA LEU A 73 -3.88 12.98 5.67
C LEU A 73 -2.65 13.78 5.20
N ASP A 74 -2.44 14.96 5.79
CA ASP A 74 -1.25 15.77 5.52
C ASP A 74 -0.05 15.29 6.36
N VAL A 75 0.63 14.28 5.86
CA VAL A 75 1.82 13.70 6.51
C VAL A 75 3.04 14.62 6.45
N LEU A 76 3.07 15.61 5.54
CA LEU A 76 4.19 16.54 5.42
C LEU A 76 4.19 17.62 6.50
N SER A 77 3.09 17.81 7.22
CA SER A 77 3.02 18.69 8.39
C SER A 77 3.80 18.15 9.60
N SER A 78 4.04 16.81 9.65
CA SER A 78 4.89 16.20 10.69
C SER A 78 6.37 16.30 10.32
N LEU A 79 7.17 16.88 11.22
CA LEU A 79 8.62 17.00 11.04
C LEU A 79 9.31 15.64 11.00
N GLU A 80 8.84 14.65 11.79
CA GLU A 80 9.39 13.29 11.79
C GLU A 80 9.23 12.60 10.41
N ILE A 81 8.23 13.01 9.63
CA ILE A 81 7.99 12.45 8.29
C ILE A 81 8.68 13.32 7.24
N SER A 82 8.50 14.65 7.30
CA SER A 82 9.02 15.56 6.26
C SER A 82 10.54 15.70 6.26
N SER A 83 11.22 15.49 7.41
CA SER A 83 12.69 15.43 7.45
C SER A 83 13.28 14.23 6.71
N ASN A 84 12.48 13.22 6.35
CA ASN A 84 12.89 12.04 5.61
C ASN A 84 14.02 11.23 6.26
N GLY A 85 14.01 11.14 7.58
CA GLY A 85 14.95 10.34 8.36
C GLY A 85 14.74 8.83 8.19
N ALA A 86 15.63 8.04 8.80
CA ALA A 86 15.60 6.58 8.75
C ALA A 86 14.26 5.99 9.26
N ASP A 87 13.66 6.61 10.27
CA ASP A 87 12.39 6.19 10.89
C ASP A 87 11.15 6.80 10.21
N ARG A 88 11.29 7.54 9.08
CA ARG A 88 10.16 8.12 8.35
C ARG A 88 9.02 7.14 8.13
N CYS A 89 9.34 5.91 7.69
CA CYS A 89 8.32 4.88 7.41
C CYS A 89 7.55 4.46 8.66
N TYR A 90 8.18 4.44 9.83
CA TYR A 90 7.50 4.18 11.10
C TYR A 90 6.48 5.29 11.41
N HIS A 91 6.92 6.55 11.42
CA HIS A 91 6.05 7.69 11.72
C HIS A 91 4.90 7.81 10.72
N CYS A 92 5.19 7.64 9.43
CA CYS A 92 4.19 7.68 8.38
C CYS A 92 3.15 6.56 8.53
N LYS A 93 3.57 5.30 8.68
CA LYS A 93 2.65 4.18 8.88
C LYS A 93 1.83 4.33 10.15
N ARG A 94 2.46 4.76 11.25
CA ARG A 94 1.75 5.02 12.50
C ARG A 94 0.67 6.08 12.33
N ALA A 95 0.96 7.21 11.68
CA ALA A 95 -0.03 8.26 11.41
C ALA A 95 -1.18 7.75 10.53
N MET A 96 -0.86 7.06 9.43
CA MET A 96 -1.85 6.54 8.49
C MET A 96 -2.78 5.50 9.16
N PHE A 97 -2.22 4.51 9.85
CA PHE A 97 -3.03 3.47 10.49
C PHE A 97 -3.79 3.98 11.72
N SER A 98 -3.28 4.97 12.45
CA SER A 98 -4.05 5.63 13.52
C SER A 98 -5.28 6.33 12.96
N ALA A 99 -5.16 7.08 11.84
CA ALA A 99 -6.29 7.70 11.18
C ALA A 99 -7.29 6.66 10.66
N LEU A 100 -6.79 5.57 10.07
CA LEU A 100 -7.61 4.47 9.57
C LEU A 100 -8.39 3.78 10.70
N ILE A 101 -7.74 3.47 11.83
CA ILE A 101 -8.37 2.86 13.00
C ILE A 101 -9.48 3.76 13.54
N THR A 102 -9.26 5.07 13.60
CA THR A 102 -10.28 6.04 14.04
C THR A 102 -11.50 6.01 13.11
N GLU A 103 -11.29 6.14 11.80
CA GLU A 103 -12.35 6.10 10.80
C GLU A 103 -13.13 4.77 10.82
N ALA A 104 -12.40 3.66 10.93
CA ALA A 104 -13.01 2.33 11.05
C ALA A 104 -13.89 2.22 12.30
N ALA A 105 -13.42 2.70 13.44
CA ALA A 105 -14.17 2.69 14.70
C ALA A 105 -15.44 3.53 14.62
N GLU A 106 -15.40 4.71 14.00
CA GLU A 106 -16.56 5.57 13.78
C GLU A 106 -17.64 4.89 12.92
N ARG A 107 -17.22 3.97 12.03
CA ARG A 107 -18.12 3.15 11.20
C ARG A 107 -18.50 1.80 11.85
N GLY A 108 -18.05 1.55 13.07
CA GLY A 108 -18.38 0.35 13.85
C GLY A 108 -17.52 -0.87 13.53
N TYR A 109 -16.34 -0.68 12.90
CA TYR A 109 -15.33 -1.72 12.68
C TYR A 109 -14.26 -1.60 13.77
N ARG A 110 -14.08 -2.68 14.53
CA ARG A 110 -13.16 -2.69 15.69
C ARG A 110 -11.78 -3.24 15.37
N GLU A 111 -11.68 -3.98 14.29
CA GLU A 111 -10.46 -4.64 13.85
C GLU A 111 -10.02 -4.07 12.51
N VAL A 112 -8.72 -3.99 12.34
CA VAL A 112 -8.09 -3.48 11.12
C VAL A 112 -7.08 -4.50 10.64
N MET A 113 -7.06 -4.77 9.34
CA MET A 113 -6.06 -5.61 8.70
C MET A 113 -5.29 -4.87 7.60
N ASP A 114 -4.13 -5.41 7.23
CA ASP A 114 -3.32 -4.94 6.11
C ASP A 114 -2.93 -6.08 5.16
N GLY A 115 -2.40 -5.72 3.99
CA GLY A 115 -1.94 -6.66 2.97
C GLY A 115 -0.50 -7.13 3.12
N THR A 116 0.10 -7.07 4.31
CA THR A 116 1.44 -7.61 4.56
C THR A 116 1.44 -9.12 4.36
N ASN A 117 2.35 -9.64 3.53
CA ASN A 117 2.45 -11.05 3.18
C ASN A 117 3.70 -11.74 3.76
N ALA A 118 3.79 -13.07 3.63
CA ALA A 118 4.89 -13.86 4.19
C ALA A 118 6.26 -13.61 3.54
N SER A 119 6.31 -13.02 2.33
CA SER A 119 7.58 -12.65 1.69
C SER A 119 8.13 -11.31 2.21
N ASP A 120 7.33 -10.56 2.98
CA ASP A 120 7.82 -9.32 3.57
C ASP A 120 8.86 -9.66 4.66
N PRO A 121 10.08 -9.09 4.56
CA PRO A 121 11.17 -9.53 5.40
C PRO A 121 10.83 -9.46 6.88
N GLU A 122 11.16 -10.54 7.58
CA GLU A 122 11.20 -10.55 9.04
C GLU A 122 12.38 -9.69 9.49
N GLY A 123 12.09 -8.67 10.23
CA GLY A 123 13.08 -7.75 10.75
C GLY A 123 12.40 -6.50 11.28
N ASP A 124 13.14 -5.76 12.06
CA ASP A 124 12.64 -4.52 12.66
C ASP A 124 12.58 -3.38 11.62
N ARG A 125 11.85 -3.64 10.50
CA ARG A 125 11.56 -2.56 9.55
C ARG A 125 10.67 -1.53 10.24
N PRO A 126 11.05 -0.26 10.23
CA PRO A 126 10.33 0.78 10.96
C PRO A 126 8.81 0.77 10.72
N GLY A 127 8.38 0.59 9.47
CA GLY A 127 6.95 0.54 9.15
C GLY A 127 6.20 -0.68 9.70
N MET A 128 6.84 -1.84 9.78
CA MET A 128 6.24 -3.06 10.35
C MET A 128 6.11 -2.99 11.87
N ARG A 129 7.05 -2.30 12.53
CA ARG A 129 6.97 -2.02 13.96
C ARG A 129 5.70 -1.21 14.28
N ALA A 130 5.41 -0.16 13.51
CA ALA A 130 4.21 0.66 13.69
C ALA A 130 2.92 -0.16 13.57
N ILE A 131 2.82 -1.05 12.59
CA ILE A 131 1.65 -1.91 12.37
C ILE A 131 1.43 -2.85 13.56
N ARG A 132 2.50 -3.51 14.04
CA ARG A 132 2.42 -4.40 15.21
C ARG A 132 2.02 -3.66 16.48
N GLU A 133 2.60 -2.48 16.75
CA GLU A 133 2.28 -1.65 17.92
C GLU A 133 0.82 -1.19 17.94
N LEU A 134 0.21 -0.99 16.77
CA LEU A 134 -1.19 -0.60 16.62
C LEU A 134 -2.16 -1.79 16.63
N GLY A 135 -1.68 -3.02 16.71
CA GLY A 135 -2.52 -4.22 16.71
C GLY A 135 -3.22 -4.49 15.38
N VAL A 136 -2.66 -4.02 14.28
CA VAL A 136 -3.18 -4.31 12.92
C VAL A 136 -2.87 -5.75 12.55
N LEU A 137 -3.86 -6.49 12.08
CA LEU A 137 -3.77 -7.89 11.69
C LEU A 137 -3.16 -8.00 10.28
N SER A 138 -2.35 -9.03 10.05
CA SER A 138 -1.72 -9.28 8.75
C SER A 138 -2.06 -10.71 8.27
N PRO A 139 -3.31 -10.95 7.81
CA PRO A 139 -3.80 -12.31 7.55
C PRO A 139 -3.02 -13.07 6.50
N LEU A 140 -2.49 -12.41 5.46
CA LEU A 140 -1.65 -13.08 4.48
C LEU A 140 -0.36 -13.61 5.13
N LYS A 141 0.24 -12.83 6.02
CA LYS A 141 1.44 -13.24 6.74
C LYS A 141 1.13 -14.33 7.77
N GLU A 142 0.05 -14.20 8.51
CA GLU A 142 -0.39 -15.18 9.53
C GLU A 142 -0.74 -16.53 8.90
N CYS A 143 -1.26 -16.52 7.67
CA CYS A 143 -1.55 -17.72 6.88
C CYS A 143 -0.37 -18.20 6.03
N GLU A 144 0.84 -17.65 6.22
CA GLU A 144 2.07 -18.00 5.48
C GLU A 144 1.93 -17.84 3.95
N ILE A 145 1.05 -16.95 3.48
CA ILE A 145 0.83 -16.67 2.06
C ILE A 145 1.92 -15.73 1.56
N THR A 146 2.71 -16.21 0.59
CA THR A 146 3.80 -15.45 -0.01
C THR A 146 3.31 -14.51 -1.11
N LYS A 147 4.18 -13.58 -1.54
CA LYS A 147 3.91 -12.71 -2.70
C LYS A 147 3.67 -13.51 -3.98
N GLU A 148 4.36 -14.63 -4.14
CA GLU A 148 4.18 -15.52 -5.28
C GLU A 148 2.82 -16.23 -5.22
N ASP A 149 2.41 -16.68 -4.04
CA ASP A 149 1.08 -17.25 -3.82
C ASP A 149 -0.02 -16.24 -4.11
N VAL A 150 0.10 -14.99 -3.61
CA VAL A 150 -0.86 -13.92 -3.90
C VAL A 150 -1.01 -13.73 -5.41
N ARG A 151 0.08 -13.66 -6.17
CA ARG A 151 0.02 -13.51 -7.63
C ARG A 151 -0.63 -14.70 -8.32
N ARG A 152 -0.25 -15.91 -7.92
CA ARG A 152 -0.83 -17.15 -8.46
C ARG A 152 -2.34 -17.19 -8.19
N MET A 153 -2.74 -17.02 -6.94
CA MET A 153 -4.16 -17.05 -6.53
C MET A 153 -4.96 -15.93 -7.17
N SER A 154 -4.41 -14.72 -7.27
CA SER A 154 -5.04 -13.61 -7.98
C SER A 154 -5.29 -13.93 -9.47
N ARG A 155 -4.32 -14.61 -10.12
CA ARG A 155 -4.47 -15.05 -11.51
C ARG A 155 -5.55 -16.12 -11.64
N GLU A 156 -5.59 -17.07 -10.75
CA GLU A 156 -6.60 -18.15 -10.70
C GLU A 156 -8.00 -17.59 -10.49
N ALA A 157 -8.13 -16.54 -9.66
CA ALA A 157 -9.37 -15.79 -9.42
C ALA A 157 -9.74 -14.81 -10.56
N GLY A 158 -8.89 -14.66 -11.58
CA GLY A 158 -9.14 -13.74 -12.70
C GLY A 158 -8.97 -12.24 -12.35
N LEU A 159 -8.31 -11.92 -11.25
CA LEU A 159 -8.10 -10.52 -10.84
C LEU A 159 -7.08 -9.84 -11.78
N PRO A 160 -7.37 -8.64 -12.32
CA PRO A 160 -6.51 -7.98 -13.31
C PRO A 160 -5.19 -7.44 -12.73
N ILE A 161 -4.99 -7.61 -11.43
CA ILE A 161 -3.85 -7.06 -10.67
C ILE A 161 -2.71 -8.06 -10.47
N TRP A 162 -2.84 -9.30 -10.92
CA TRP A 162 -1.91 -10.40 -10.60
C TRP A 162 -0.46 -10.16 -11.06
N ASP A 163 -0.26 -9.45 -12.17
CA ASP A 163 1.06 -9.13 -12.75
C ASP A 163 1.50 -7.68 -12.48
N ARG A 164 0.68 -6.91 -11.76
CA ARG A 164 0.98 -5.51 -11.47
C ARG A 164 2.34 -5.36 -10.78
N ALA A 165 3.15 -4.46 -11.31
CA ALA A 165 4.43 -4.11 -10.68
C ALA A 165 4.19 -3.52 -9.29
N THR A 166 5.04 -3.89 -8.32
CA THR A 166 4.97 -3.32 -6.97
C THR A 166 5.29 -1.84 -7.01
N ASN A 167 4.30 -1.00 -6.71
CA ASN A 167 4.52 0.42 -6.50
C ASN A 167 5.07 0.66 -5.09
N SER A 168 6.20 1.33 -5.02
CA SER A 168 6.73 1.84 -3.76
C SER A 168 6.28 3.28 -3.56
N CYS A 169 6.09 3.68 -2.31
CA CYS A 169 5.73 5.02 -1.89
C CYS A 169 6.58 6.10 -2.59
N LEU A 170 5.97 7.17 -3.11
CA LEU A 170 6.67 8.25 -3.84
C LEU A 170 7.82 8.87 -3.03
N ALA A 171 7.69 8.95 -1.71
CA ALA A 171 8.77 9.43 -0.84
C ALA A 171 10.07 8.61 -0.94
N THR A 172 10.01 7.35 -1.41
CA THR A 172 11.22 6.52 -1.62
C THR A 172 12.05 6.95 -2.83
N ARG A 173 11.56 7.88 -3.65
CA ARG A 173 12.30 8.47 -4.78
C ARG A 173 13.30 9.51 -4.30
N VAL A 174 13.12 10.05 -3.11
CA VAL A 174 14.01 11.05 -2.49
C VAL A 174 14.97 10.34 -1.55
N ASP A 175 16.27 10.62 -1.68
CA ASP A 175 17.29 10.00 -0.86
C ASP A 175 17.07 10.34 0.64
N THR A 176 17.30 9.36 1.51
CA THR A 176 17.12 9.52 2.96
C THR A 176 17.93 10.69 3.50
N GLY A 177 17.34 11.51 4.35
CA GLY A 177 17.95 12.71 4.92
C GLY A 177 17.72 13.98 4.10
N ILE A 178 17.18 13.86 2.87
CA ILE A 178 16.75 15.02 2.09
C ILE A 178 15.29 15.32 2.44
N PRO A 179 14.97 16.52 2.95
CA PRO A 179 13.61 16.86 3.36
C PRO A 179 12.60 16.74 2.22
N LEU A 180 11.44 16.20 2.55
CA LEU A 180 10.32 16.05 1.62
C LEU A 180 9.44 17.31 1.64
N ASN A 181 9.07 17.77 0.46
CA ASN A 181 8.07 18.81 0.27
C ASN A 181 7.22 18.51 -0.98
N ARG A 182 6.08 19.21 -1.11
CA ARG A 182 5.14 18.99 -2.22
C ARG A 182 5.75 19.29 -3.58
N ASP A 183 6.62 20.30 -3.69
CA ASP A 183 7.22 20.70 -4.97
C ASP A 183 8.17 19.62 -5.49
N MET A 184 9.02 19.07 -4.61
CA MET A 184 9.94 17.99 -4.94
C MET A 184 9.19 16.70 -5.33
N LEU A 185 8.17 16.31 -4.56
CA LEU A 185 7.36 15.14 -4.88
C LEU A 185 6.60 15.34 -6.21
N GLY A 186 6.07 16.54 -6.44
CA GLY A 186 5.42 16.89 -7.69
C GLY A 186 6.39 16.88 -8.89
N LEU A 187 7.64 17.31 -8.69
CA LEU A 187 8.66 17.23 -9.74
C LEU A 187 8.99 15.77 -10.09
N VAL A 188 9.19 14.92 -9.08
CA VAL A 188 9.43 13.48 -9.29
C VAL A 188 8.26 12.83 -10.02
N LEU A 189 7.02 13.10 -9.61
CA LEU A 189 5.82 12.56 -10.28
C LEU A 189 5.76 12.95 -11.74
N ARG A 190 5.86 14.24 -12.07
CA ARG A 190 5.87 14.72 -13.46
C ARG A 190 7.02 14.12 -14.28
N SER A 191 8.18 13.89 -13.65
CA SER A 191 9.32 13.25 -14.34
C SER A 191 9.03 11.78 -14.64
N GLU A 192 8.40 11.03 -13.71
CA GLU A 192 7.97 9.64 -13.95
C GLU A 192 6.87 9.59 -15.03
N GLU A 193 5.90 10.52 -15.03
CA GLU A 193 4.88 10.64 -16.07
C GLU A 193 5.48 10.92 -17.47
N ALA A 194 6.46 11.83 -17.54
CA ALA A 194 7.16 12.14 -18.79
C ALA A 194 7.93 10.92 -19.34
N VAL A 195 8.61 10.16 -18.49
CA VAL A 195 9.30 8.93 -18.90
C VAL A 195 8.29 7.85 -19.33
N ALA A 196 7.17 7.71 -18.61
CA ALA A 196 6.10 6.77 -18.98
C ALA A 196 5.49 7.10 -20.35
N SER A 197 5.31 8.39 -20.67
CA SER A 197 4.79 8.83 -21.98
C SER A 197 5.68 8.46 -23.17
N LEU A 198 6.97 8.16 -22.92
CA LEU A 198 7.91 7.66 -23.92
C LEU A 198 7.84 6.12 -24.09
N GLY A 199 6.92 5.44 -23.40
CA GLY A 199 6.72 3.99 -23.50
C GLY A 199 7.55 3.16 -22.52
N PHE A 200 8.29 3.78 -21.61
CA PHE A 200 9.02 3.05 -20.57
C PHE A 200 8.09 2.57 -19.46
N SER A 201 8.42 1.42 -18.86
CA SER A 201 7.71 0.85 -17.70
C SER A 201 8.70 0.26 -16.69
N GLY A 202 8.28 0.06 -15.44
CA GLY A 202 9.11 -0.56 -14.41
C GLY A 202 10.33 0.27 -14.00
N PHE A 203 10.31 1.56 -14.21
CA PHE A 203 11.38 2.50 -13.86
C PHE A 203 11.06 3.29 -12.58
N ARG A 204 12.05 4.04 -12.10
CA ARG A 204 11.92 5.03 -11.02
C ARG A 204 12.78 6.25 -11.31
N VAL A 205 12.26 7.44 -11.04
CA VAL A 205 13.07 8.66 -11.02
C VAL A 205 13.42 8.99 -9.57
N ARG A 206 14.71 8.91 -9.23
CA ARG A 206 15.22 9.20 -7.90
C ARG A 206 15.96 10.51 -7.86
N THR A 207 15.97 11.18 -6.70
CA THR A 207 16.69 12.45 -6.54
C THR A 207 17.37 12.54 -5.16
N ASP A 208 18.52 13.20 -5.17
CA ASP A 208 19.26 13.66 -3.98
C ASP A 208 18.96 15.14 -3.66
N GLY A 209 17.97 15.75 -4.34
CA GLY A 209 17.59 17.16 -4.22
C GLY A 209 18.29 18.06 -5.24
N MET A 210 19.37 17.61 -5.88
CA MET A 210 20.13 18.37 -6.92
C MET A 210 20.15 17.66 -8.26
N HIS A 211 20.20 16.34 -8.25
CA HIS A 211 20.30 15.51 -9.45
C HIS A 211 19.11 14.56 -9.52
N ALA A 212 18.66 14.26 -10.74
CA ALA A 212 17.71 13.21 -11.03
C ALA A 212 18.42 11.99 -11.63
N ARG A 213 18.08 10.79 -11.15
CA ARG A 213 18.61 9.51 -11.62
C ARG A 213 17.48 8.64 -12.10
N LEU A 214 17.49 8.27 -13.38
CA LEU A 214 16.56 7.29 -13.92
C LEU A 214 17.08 5.89 -13.63
N GLN A 215 16.32 5.14 -12.84
CA GLN A 215 16.56 3.73 -12.56
C GLN A 215 15.59 2.89 -13.40
N THR A 216 16.13 2.05 -14.29
CA THR A 216 15.36 1.17 -15.17
C THR A 216 15.69 -0.30 -14.90
N THR A 217 14.93 -1.21 -15.48
CA THR A 217 15.27 -2.65 -15.50
C THR A 217 16.33 -2.94 -16.55
N VAL A 218 17.12 -4.01 -16.36
CA VAL A 218 18.17 -4.43 -17.31
C VAL A 218 17.62 -4.64 -18.74
N ALA A 219 16.39 -5.10 -18.86
CA ALA A 219 15.74 -5.32 -20.15
C ALA A 219 15.48 -4.03 -20.97
N GLN A 220 15.59 -2.85 -20.36
CA GLN A 220 15.35 -1.54 -20.99
C GLN A 220 16.66 -0.76 -21.25
N HIS A 221 17.81 -1.39 -21.03
CA HIS A 221 19.15 -0.83 -21.31
C HIS A 221 19.67 -1.19 -22.71
N GLY A 222 18.80 -1.53 -23.65
CA GLY A 222 19.17 -1.83 -25.04
C GLY A 222 19.16 -0.61 -25.95
#